data_76c1039ae77147a33aba9140a8ddfc80
#
_entry.id   76c1039ae77147a33aba9140a8ddfc80
#
_cell.length_a   1.000
_cell.length_b   1.000
_cell.length_c   1.000
_cell.angle_alpha   90.00
_cell.angle_beta   90.00
_cell.angle_gamma   90.00
#
_symmetry.space_group_name_H-M   'P 1'
#
loop_
_entity.id
_entity.type
_entity.pdbx_description
1 polymer ?
#
loop_
_entity_poly.entity_id
_entity_poly.type
_entity_poly.pdbx_seq_one_letter_code
_entity_poly.pdbx_strand_id
1 'polypeptide(L)'
;MLLQCIIDAASQARADGREPLAVLDVDLTLLDNAPRNRAIWGDWLHTVRDTLPGAEAAMVRAQTMPMAFGVMDNLRTLGVTDPALCEEGFRFWRTAFTSDHYCRFDAPLPGAVRAVGLLREADITVVYLTARPRRMMEATVARFGALGLPVGGPGAFLVMNDDPTLRDTAYKEQVLGWISRLGRPVLAADNEPGHVNAMAAAFSHARVVLVQTRHSPGAPEPTPEILKFPTLLDAIRVGGSDGPAAPAPAPGGRS
;
A
#
# COMPACT_ATOMS: atom_id res chain seq x y z
N MET A 1 -12.75 15.90 -13.48
CA MET A 1 -11.27 15.89 -13.48
C MET A 1 -10.77 15.84 -12.06
N LEU A 2 -10.28 14.66 -11.61
CA LEU A 2 -10.00 14.52 -10.18
C LEU A 2 -8.84 15.40 -9.72
N LEU A 3 -7.73 15.47 -10.49
CA LEU A 3 -6.60 16.36 -10.15
C LEU A 3 -7.03 17.81 -10.00
N GLN A 4 -7.86 18.33 -10.91
CA GLN A 4 -8.34 19.70 -10.81
C GLN A 4 -9.21 19.91 -9.56
N CYS A 5 -10.11 18.97 -9.27
CA CYS A 5 -10.90 19.02 -8.02
C CYS A 5 -10.02 19.00 -6.76
N ILE A 6 -8.92 18.22 -6.78
CA ILE A 6 -7.94 18.17 -5.67
C ILE A 6 -7.21 19.52 -5.56
N ILE A 7 -6.78 20.10 -6.69
CA ILE A 7 -6.10 21.42 -6.73
C ILE A 7 -7.04 22.53 -6.24
N ASP A 8 -8.30 22.52 -6.68
CA ASP A 8 -9.32 23.49 -6.24
C ASP A 8 -9.57 23.37 -4.73
N ALA A 9 -9.71 22.14 -4.22
CA ALA A 9 -9.86 21.88 -2.80
C ALA A 9 -8.61 22.31 -2.00
N ALA A 10 -7.41 22.12 -2.56
CA ALA A 10 -6.16 22.58 -1.94
C ALA A 10 -6.09 24.12 -1.91
N SER A 11 -6.52 24.77 -2.97
CA SER A 11 -6.59 26.23 -3.03
C SER A 11 -7.58 26.79 -2.00
N GLN A 12 -8.74 26.16 -1.86
CA GLN A 12 -9.71 26.53 -0.83
C GLN A 12 -9.16 26.28 0.59
N ALA A 13 -8.46 25.17 0.81
CA ALA A 13 -7.84 24.89 2.11
C ALA A 13 -6.87 26.02 2.51
N ARG A 14 -6.01 26.44 1.58
CA ARG A 14 -5.07 27.57 1.80
C ARG A 14 -5.79 28.89 2.05
N ALA A 15 -6.84 29.18 1.31
CA ALA A 15 -7.66 30.38 1.54
C ALA A 15 -8.28 30.40 2.94
N ASP A 16 -8.60 29.23 3.49
CA ASP A 16 -9.10 29.05 4.86
C ASP A 16 -7.98 28.98 5.92
N GLY A 17 -6.72 29.24 5.53
CA GLY A 17 -5.55 29.17 6.42
C GLY A 17 -5.19 27.74 6.86
N ARG A 18 -5.57 26.72 6.08
CA ARG A 18 -5.30 25.30 6.37
C ARG A 18 -4.33 24.72 5.35
N GLU A 19 -3.38 23.92 5.84
CA GLU A 19 -2.47 23.17 4.99
C GLU A 19 -3.22 22.07 4.23
N PRO A 20 -3.17 22.00 2.87
CA PRO A 20 -3.80 20.92 2.13
C PRO A 20 -2.97 19.63 2.26
N LEU A 21 -3.63 18.52 2.61
CA LEU A 21 -2.99 17.23 2.84
C LEU A 21 -3.46 16.17 1.83
N ALA A 22 -2.53 15.38 1.32
CA ALA A 22 -2.80 14.10 0.68
C ALA A 22 -2.38 12.98 1.64
N VAL A 23 -3.33 12.20 2.14
CA VAL A 23 -3.10 11.09 3.09
C VAL A 23 -3.05 9.79 2.32
N LEU A 24 -1.88 9.19 2.22
CA LEU A 24 -1.61 8.04 1.36
C LEU A 24 -1.09 6.86 2.18
N ASP A 25 -1.75 5.72 2.10
CA ASP A 25 -1.20 4.47 2.57
C ASP A 25 0.05 4.07 1.75
N VAL A 26 0.85 3.16 2.28
CA VAL A 26 2.15 2.77 1.71
C VAL A 26 2.08 1.40 1.04
N ASP A 27 1.84 0.33 1.82
CA ASP A 27 1.89 -1.04 1.32
C ASP A 27 0.67 -1.34 0.45
N LEU A 28 0.90 -1.79 -0.80
CA LEU A 28 -0.15 -2.08 -1.79
C LEU A 28 -0.96 -0.84 -2.28
N THR A 29 -0.58 0.35 -1.82
CA THR A 29 -1.12 1.63 -2.30
C THR A 29 -0.08 2.42 -3.11
N LEU A 30 1.12 2.55 -2.59
CA LEU A 30 2.27 3.17 -3.26
C LEU A 30 3.37 2.16 -3.60
N LEU A 31 3.55 1.15 -2.75
CA LEU A 31 4.58 0.12 -2.88
C LEU A 31 3.97 -1.27 -3.09
N ASP A 32 4.47 -2.00 -4.08
CA ASP A 32 4.28 -3.44 -4.20
C ASP A 32 5.25 -4.17 -3.26
N ASN A 33 4.71 -4.91 -2.31
CA ASN A 33 5.47 -5.73 -1.39
C ASN A 33 5.63 -7.20 -1.88
N ALA A 34 5.20 -7.52 -3.10
CA ALA A 34 5.39 -8.87 -3.65
C ALA A 34 6.87 -9.26 -3.77
N PRO A 35 7.79 -8.37 -4.22
CA PRO A 35 9.21 -8.70 -4.22
C PRO A 35 9.77 -8.94 -2.81
N ARG A 36 9.32 -8.19 -1.79
CA ARG A 36 9.66 -8.45 -0.38
C ARG A 36 9.21 -9.84 0.04
N ASN A 37 7.96 -10.18 -0.23
CA ASN A 37 7.42 -11.51 0.10
C ASN A 37 8.19 -12.64 -0.60
N ARG A 38 8.56 -12.47 -1.89
CA ARG A 38 9.38 -13.46 -2.61
C ARG A 38 10.72 -13.69 -1.96
N ALA A 39 11.40 -12.63 -1.55
CA ALA A 39 12.68 -12.73 -0.84
C ALA A 39 12.52 -13.47 0.49
N ILE A 40 11.49 -13.11 1.28
CA ILE A 40 11.19 -13.78 2.56
C ILE A 40 10.94 -15.28 2.37
N TRP A 41 10.08 -15.64 1.39
CA TRP A 41 9.79 -17.05 1.12
C TRP A 41 11.02 -17.80 0.59
N GLY A 42 11.84 -17.16 -0.26
CA GLY A 42 13.08 -17.75 -0.73
C GLY A 42 14.03 -18.11 0.41
N ASP A 43 14.24 -17.17 1.34
CA ASP A 43 15.11 -17.37 2.48
C ASP A 43 14.56 -18.43 3.45
N TRP A 44 13.25 -18.41 3.73
CA TRP A 44 12.63 -19.43 4.58
C TRP A 44 12.71 -20.83 3.95
N LEU A 45 12.36 -20.98 2.66
CA LEU A 45 12.42 -22.26 1.96
C LEU A 45 13.85 -22.82 1.94
N HIS A 46 14.85 -21.95 1.91
CA HIS A 46 16.24 -22.38 2.02
C HIS A 46 16.54 -23.00 3.40
N THR A 47 15.95 -22.49 4.48
CA THR A 47 16.14 -23.04 5.83
C THR A 47 15.49 -24.39 6.02
N VAL A 48 14.36 -24.67 5.34
CA VAL A 48 13.59 -25.91 5.48
C VAL A 48 13.80 -26.91 4.32
N ARG A 49 14.77 -26.66 3.45
CA ARG A 49 14.97 -27.45 2.22
C ARG A 49 15.13 -28.96 2.45
N ASP A 50 15.77 -29.34 3.56
CA ASP A 50 16.03 -30.74 3.89
C ASP A 50 14.85 -31.44 4.57
N THR A 51 13.85 -30.67 5.04
CA THR A 51 12.66 -31.18 5.74
C THR A 51 11.38 -31.03 4.93
N LEU A 52 11.34 -30.12 3.96
CA LEU A 52 10.18 -29.88 3.11
C LEU A 52 10.26 -30.75 1.83
N PRO A 53 9.38 -31.76 1.64
CA PRO A 53 9.31 -32.48 0.38
C PRO A 53 9.00 -31.53 -0.78
N GLY A 54 9.81 -31.56 -1.84
CA GLY A 54 9.62 -30.68 -3.00
C GLY A 54 10.09 -29.24 -2.81
N ALA A 55 10.97 -28.96 -1.86
CA ALA A 55 11.52 -27.63 -1.57
C ALA A 55 12.06 -26.89 -2.82
N GLU A 56 12.78 -27.59 -3.69
CA GLU A 56 13.31 -27.03 -4.94
C GLU A 56 12.18 -26.47 -5.84
N ALA A 57 11.11 -27.24 -6.02
CA ALA A 57 9.93 -26.79 -6.78
C ALA A 57 9.21 -25.62 -6.08
N ALA A 58 9.17 -25.60 -4.74
CA ALA A 58 8.62 -24.48 -3.97
C ALA A 58 9.46 -23.21 -4.13
N MET A 59 10.79 -23.31 -4.15
CA MET A 59 11.70 -22.18 -4.40
C MET A 59 11.48 -21.57 -5.78
N VAL A 60 11.33 -22.40 -6.82
CA VAL A 60 11.00 -21.91 -8.17
C VAL A 60 9.65 -21.21 -8.18
N ARG A 61 8.62 -21.80 -7.55
CA ARG A 61 7.30 -21.16 -7.43
C ARG A 61 7.36 -19.83 -6.70
N ALA A 62 8.11 -19.73 -5.61
CA ALA A 62 8.24 -18.49 -4.84
C ALA A 62 8.69 -17.30 -5.68
N GLN A 63 9.52 -17.52 -6.72
CA GLN A 63 10.01 -16.46 -7.59
C GLN A 63 8.95 -15.93 -8.56
N THR A 64 7.98 -16.75 -8.97
CA THR A 64 7.07 -16.44 -10.07
C THR A 64 5.60 -16.38 -9.71
N MET A 65 5.19 -17.00 -8.59
CA MET A 65 3.78 -17.03 -8.21
C MET A 65 3.24 -15.63 -7.90
N PRO A 66 1.96 -15.37 -8.23
CA PRO A 66 1.29 -14.19 -7.72
C PRO A 66 1.18 -14.29 -6.18
N MET A 67 1.53 -13.21 -5.47
CA MET A 67 1.39 -13.16 -4.02
C MET A 67 -0.07 -12.97 -3.63
N ALA A 68 -0.61 -13.86 -2.82
CA ALA A 68 -1.90 -13.66 -2.16
C ALA A 68 -1.76 -12.63 -1.01
N PHE A 69 -2.88 -12.05 -0.57
CA PHE A 69 -2.90 -11.23 0.64
C PHE A 69 -2.62 -12.09 1.88
N GLY A 70 -3.26 -13.25 1.98
CA GLY A 70 -3.11 -14.18 3.08
C GLY A 70 -1.79 -14.94 3.07
N VAL A 71 -1.10 -14.97 4.20
CA VAL A 71 0.18 -15.71 4.37
C VAL A 71 -0.02 -17.21 4.17
N MET A 72 -1.12 -17.75 4.74
CA MET A 72 -1.43 -19.18 4.62
C MET A 72 -1.76 -19.60 3.18
N ASP A 73 -2.31 -18.69 2.38
CA ASP A 73 -2.60 -18.95 0.96
C ASP A 73 -1.29 -19.02 0.15
N ASN A 74 -0.32 -18.16 0.49
CA ASN A 74 1.01 -18.23 -0.09
C ASN A 74 1.71 -19.56 0.27
N LEU A 75 1.64 -20.02 1.52
CA LEU A 75 2.21 -21.29 1.95
C LEU A 75 1.56 -22.48 1.21
N ARG A 76 0.23 -22.49 1.05
CA ARG A 76 -0.46 -23.52 0.25
C ARG A 76 -0.01 -23.49 -1.21
N THR A 77 0.12 -22.31 -1.80
CA THR A 77 0.62 -22.17 -3.18
C THR A 77 2.05 -22.68 -3.32
N LEU A 78 2.88 -22.51 -2.30
CA LEU A 78 4.23 -23.08 -2.26
C LEU A 78 4.23 -24.61 -2.12
N GLY A 79 3.08 -25.22 -1.80
CA GLY A 79 2.94 -26.67 -1.58
C GLY A 79 3.23 -27.08 -0.15
N VAL A 80 3.27 -26.14 0.77
CA VAL A 80 3.45 -26.42 2.20
C VAL A 80 2.10 -26.78 2.81
N THR A 81 1.93 -28.03 3.23
CA THR A 81 0.68 -28.55 3.79
C THR A 81 0.85 -29.10 5.20
N ASP A 82 2.08 -29.39 5.62
CA ASP A 82 2.36 -29.82 6.99
C ASP A 82 2.04 -28.70 7.98
N PRO A 83 1.21 -28.95 9.01
CA PRO A 83 0.81 -27.90 9.95
C PRO A 83 1.97 -27.26 10.72
N ALA A 84 3.01 -28.05 11.07
CA ALA A 84 4.16 -27.52 11.81
C ALA A 84 5.02 -26.60 10.93
N LEU A 85 5.24 -26.99 9.67
CA LEU A 85 5.93 -26.15 8.69
C LEU A 85 5.11 -24.90 8.33
N CYS A 86 3.78 -25.00 8.27
CA CYS A 86 2.91 -23.84 8.08
C CYS A 86 3.04 -22.84 9.22
N GLU A 87 3.05 -23.29 10.46
CA GLU A 87 3.22 -22.44 11.64
C GLU A 87 4.62 -21.82 11.68
N GLU A 88 5.65 -22.60 11.37
CA GLU A 88 7.03 -22.12 11.28
C GLU A 88 7.18 -21.05 10.20
N GLY A 89 6.67 -21.31 8.98
CA GLY A 89 6.69 -20.35 7.87
C GLY A 89 5.94 -19.08 8.20
N PHE A 90 4.79 -19.17 8.86
CA PHE A 90 4.04 -17.99 9.32
C PHE A 90 4.85 -17.15 10.34
N ARG A 91 5.50 -17.80 11.32
CA ARG A 91 6.34 -17.10 12.31
C ARG A 91 7.55 -16.45 11.66
N PHE A 92 8.21 -17.16 10.74
CA PHE A 92 9.34 -16.62 9.98
C PHE A 92 8.89 -15.38 9.19
N TRP A 93 7.83 -15.51 8.39
CA TRP A 93 7.29 -14.43 7.59
C TRP A 93 6.93 -13.21 8.44
N ARG A 94 6.22 -13.39 9.54
CA ARG A 94 5.80 -12.29 10.42
C ARG A 94 6.98 -11.49 10.95
N THR A 95 8.06 -12.17 11.34
CA THR A 95 9.29 -11.53 11.82
C THR A 95 10.03 -10.81 10.68
N ALA A 96 10.19 -11.49 9.56
CA ALA A 96 10.91 -10.99 8.40
C ALA A 96 10.18 -9.81 7.73
N PHE A 97 8.86 -9.90 7.55
CA PHE A 97 8.05 -8.87 6.89
C PHE A 97 8.13 -7.52 7.59
N THR A 98 8.29 -7.52 8.91
CA THR A 98 8.41 -6.31 9.72
C THR A 98 9.86 -5.99 10.11
N SER A 99 10.85 -6.52 9.38
CA SER A 99 12.26 -6.22 9.58
C SER A 99 12.80 -5.26 8.53
N ASP A 100 13.83 -4.51 8.89
CA ASP A 100 14.50 -3.55 8.01
C ASP A 100 15.12 -4.20 6.79
N HIS A 101 15.67 -5.41 6.98
CA HIS A 101 16.41 -6.13 5.94
C HIS A 101 15.60 -6.29 4.63
N TYR A 102 14.30 -6.58 4.73
CA TYR A 102 13.48 -6.87 3.55
C TYR A 102 12.81 -5.63 2.94
N CYS A 103 12.83 -4.46 3.59
CA CYS A 103 12.27 -3.22 3.03
C CYS A 103 12.89 -2.84 1.68
N ARG A 104 14.16 -3.18 1.46
CA ARG A 104 14.88 -2.91 0.21
C ARG A 104 14.27 -3.57 -1.03
N PHE A 105 13.47 -4.60 -0.85
CA PHE A 105 12.83 -5.33 -1.95
C PHE A 105 11.48 -4.73 -2.38
N ASP A 106 10.91 -3.79 -1.63
CA ASP A 106 9.70 -3.12 -2.06
C ASP A 106 9.90 -2.42 -3.40
N ALA A 107 8.94 -2.52 -4.28
CA ALA A 107 8.95 -1.84 -5.57
C ALA A 107 7.83 -0.77 -5.61
N PRO A 108 7.99 0.32 -6.37
CA PRO A 108 6.89 1.27 -6.52
C PRO A 108 5.79 0.62 -7.37
N LEU A 109 4.54 0.81 -6.97
CA LEU A 109 3.41 0.50 -7.85
C LEU A 109 3.44 1.40 -9.09
N PRO A 110 2.86 0.95 -10.22
CA PRO A 110 2.85 1.73 -11.46
C PRO A 110 2.34 3.16 -11.21
N GLY A 111 3.16 4.14 -11.56
CA GLY A 111 2.81 5.55 -11.46
C GLY A 111 2.83 6.16 -10.06
N ALA A 112 3.10 5.40 -8.98
CA ALA A 112 3.07 5.92 -7.61
C ALA A 112 4.01 7.12 -7.39
N VAL A 113 5.25 7.03 -7.85
CA VAL A 113 6.22 8.12 -7.75
C VAL A 113 5.74 9.37 -8.50
N ARG A 114 5.20 9.20 -9.72
CA ARG A 114 4.67 10.33 -10.49
C ARG A 114 3.42 10.95 -9.86
N ALA A 115 2.54 10.13 -9.27
CA ALA A 115 1.36 10.61 -8.55
C ALA A 115 1.76 11.51 -7.37
N VAL A 116 2.72 11.05 -6.56
CA VAL A 116 3.27 11.84 -5.45
C VAL A 116 3.94 13.13 -5.96
N GLY A 117 4.69 13.03 -7.07
CA GLY A 117 5.30 14.21 -7.72
C GLY A 117 4.26 15.26 -8.10
N LEU A 118 3.15 14.86 -8.74
CA LEU A 118 2.06 15.77 -9.14
C LEU A 118 1.40 16.45 -7.93
N LEU A 119 1.21 15.74 -6.83
CA LEU A 119 0.68 16.34 -5.60
C LEU A 119 1.63 17.37 -5.02
N ARG A 120 2.94 17.08 -5.04
CA ARG A 120 3.97 18.00 -4.59
C ARG A 120 4.11 19.23 -5.50
N GLU A 121 4.03 19.05 -6.83
CA GLU A 121 3.98 20.12 -7.82
C GLU A 121 2.79 21.08 -7.61
N ALA A 122 1.69 20.57 -7.01
CA ALA A 122 0.50 21.35 -6.65
C ALA A 122 0.57 21.92 -5.22
N ASP A 123 1.73 21.93 -4.56
CA ASP A 123 1.94 22.38 -3.19
C ASP A 123 0.99 21.68 -2.18
N ILE A 124 0.74 20.38 -2.36
CA ILE A 124 -0.01 19.56 -1.43
C ILE A 124 0.96 18.76 -0.57
N THR A 125 0.83 18.88 0.74
CA THR A 125 1.63 18.13 1.69
C THR A 125 1.22 16.67 1.71
N VAL A 126 2.19 15.77 1.49
CA VAL A 126 1.96 14.32 1.48
C VAL A 126 2.18 13.74 2.86
N VAL A 127 1.16 13.07 3.38
CA VAL A 127 1.19 12.30 4.62
C VAL A 127 1.19 10.82 4.25
N TYR A 128 2.33 10.15 4.38
CA TYR A 128 2.40 8.70 4.24
C TYR A 128 1.91 8.06 5.54
N LEU A 129 0.73 7.47 5.52
CA LEU A 129 0.12 6.80 6.68
C LEU A 129 0.26 5.29 6.55
N THR A 130 1.08 4.66 7.38
CA THR A 130 1.33 3.22 7.29
C THR A 130 1.25 2.54 8.65
N ALA A 131 0.74 1.32 8.67
CA ALA A 131 0.77 0.45 9.85
C ALA A 131 2.13 -0.21 10.10
N ARG A 132 3.13 0.05 9.27
CA ARG A 132 4.50 -0.42 9.54
C ARG A 132 4.93 0.03 10.93
N PRO A 133 5.51 -0.86 11.74
CA PRO A 133 5.97 -0.49 13.07
C PRO A 133 7.12 0.53 12.98
N ARG A 134 7.17 1.45 13.93
CA ARG A 134 8.15 2.54 13.98
C ARG A 134 9.61 2.08 13.88
N ARG A 135 9.93 0.85 14.34
CA ARG A 135 11.28 0.29 14.18
C ARG A 135 11.75 0.16 12.73
N MET A 136 10.82 0.12 11.75
CA MET A 136 11.14 0.09 10.32
C MET A 136 11.34 1.48 9.71
N MET A 137 11.43 2.55 10.52
CA MET A 137 11.47 3.93 10.02
C MET A 137 12.67 4.18 9.11
N GLU A 138 13.87 3.83 9.57
CA GLU A 138 15.10 4.09 8.82
C GLU A 138 15.11 3.37 7.47
N ALA A 139 14.75 2.09 7.46
CA ALA A 139 14.68 1.29 6.24
C ALA A 139 13.57 1.77 5.29
N THR A 140 12.42 2.22 5.82
CA THR A 140 11.33 2.76 5.00
C THR A 140 11.75 4.09 4.37
N VAL A 141 12.36 5.00 5.13
CA VAL A 141 12.87 6.29 4.63
C VAL A 141 13.97 6.06 3.59
N ALA A 142 14.93 5.16 3.85
CA ALA A 142 15.98 4.81 2.90
C ALA A 142 15.39 4.25 1.59
N ARG A 143 14.37 3.38 1.70
CA ARG A 143 13.70 2.83 0.52
C ARG A 143 12.94 3.90 -0.25
N PHE A 144 12.22 4.80 0.41
CA PHE A 144 11.54 5.93 -0.23
C PHE A 144 12.54 6.80 -1.01
N GLY A 145 13.67 7.15 -0.40
CA GLY A 145 14.74 7.91 -1.07
C GLY A 145 15.26 7.21 -2.33
N ALA A 146 15.53 5.89 -2.24
CA ALA A 146 15.99 5.10 -3.37
C ALA A 146 14.95 5.00 -4.51
N LEU A 147 13.67 5.15 -4.21
CA LEU A 147 12.56 5.12 -5.19
C LEU A 147 12.17 6.51 -5.70
N GLY A 148 12.74 7.57 -5.16
CA GLY A 148 12.37 8.96 -5.52
C GLY A 148 11.07 9.44 -4.88
N LEU A 149 10.61 8.81 -3.78
CA LEU A 149 9.51 9.28 -2.96
C LEU A 149 10.05 10.26 -1.91
N PRO A 150 9.63 11.55 -1.92
CA PRO A 150 10.12 12.53 -0.95
C PRO A 150 9.60 12.20 0.45
N VAL A 151 10.48 12.28 1.46
CA VAL A 151 10.10 12.08 2.87
C VAL A 151 11.11 12.79 3.79
N GLY A 152 10.65 13.23 4.97
CA GLY A 152 11.52 13.84 5.97
C GLY A 152 11.95 15.28 5.66
N GLY A 153 11.31 15.93 4.69
CA GLY A 153 11.52 17.33 4.32
C GLY A 153 10.21 18.13 4.30
N PRO A 154 10.25 19.43 3.97
CA PRO A 154 9.05 20.24 3.89
C PRO A 154 8.00 19.61 2.95
N GLY A 155 6.77 19.50 3.45
CA GLY A 155 5.62 19.01 2.70
C GLY A 155 5.57 17.51 2.41
N ALA A 156 6.39 16.68 3.07
CA ALA A 156 6.23 15.22 3.02
C ALA A 156 6.72 14.57 4.31
N PHE A 157 5.85 13.84 5.01
CA PHE A 157 6.20 13.19 6.26
C PHE A 157 5.53 11.82 6.42
N LEU A 158 6.12 10.98 7.26
CA LEU A 158 5.75 9.60 7.48
C LEU A 158 5.11 9.45 8.86
N VAL A 159 3.93 8.84 8.89
CA VAL A 159 3.17 8.49 10.10
C VAL A 159 3.15 6.98 10.21
N MET A 160 3.82 6.44 11.22
CA MET A 160 4.03 5.01 11.42
C MET A 160 3.42 4.54 12.73
N ASN A 161 3.07 3.27 12.79
CA ASN A 161 2.56 2.66 14.01
C ASN A 161 3.65 2.57 15.08
N ASP A 162 3.48 3.27 16.18
CA ASP A 162 4.36 3.27 17.35
C ASP A 162 3.86 2.37 18.48
N ASP A 163 2.62 1.86 18.37
CA ASP A 163 2.05 0.88 19.31
C ASP A 163 1.95 -0.51 18.69
N PRO A 164 2.86 -1.44 19.04
CA PRO A 164 2.87 -2.78 18.48
C PRO A 164 1.66 -3.64 18.90
N THR A 165 0.84 -3.17 19.83
CA THR A 165 -0.38 -3.87 20.29
C THR A 165 -1.59 -3.53 19.43
N LEU A 166 -1.57 -2.41 18.71
CA LEU A 166 -2.65 -2.01 17.83
C LEU A 166 -2.59 -2.75 16.50
N ARG A 167 -3.75 -3.25 16.07
CA ARG A 167 -3.96 -3.73 14.71
C ARG A 167 -4.02 -2.55 13.75
N ASP A 168 -3.70 -2.81 12.48
CA ASP A 168 -3.61 -1.80 11.42
C ASP A 168 -4.83 -0.87 11.37
N THR A 169 -6.04 -1.44 11.37
CA THR A 169 -7.29 -0.67 11.32
C THR A 169 -7.43 0.24 12.54
N ALA A 170 -7.26 -0.29 13.76
CA ALA A 170 -7.40 0.47 14.98
C ALA A 170 -6.36 1.61 15.06
N TYR A 171 -5.13 1.34 14.64
CA TYR A 171 -4.08 2.36 14.56
C TYR A 171 -4.47 3.48 13.56
N LYS A 172 -4.84 3.11 12.33
CA LYS A 172 -5.21 4.11 11.31
C LYS A 172 -6.39 4.95 11.77
N GLU A 173 -7.47 4.34 12.28
CA GLU A 173 -8.63 5.08 12.82
C GLU A 173 -8.24 6.07 13.92
N GLN A 174 -7.36 5.66 14.83
CA GLN A 174 -6.90 6.51 15.93
C GLN A 174 -6.19 7.78 15.44
N VAL A 175 -5.39 7.69 14.38
CA VAL A 175 -4.59 8.82 13.90
C VAL A 175 -5.32 9.75 12.93
N LEU A 176 -6.45 9.34 12.31
CA LEU A 176 -7.18 10.17 11.34
C LEU A 176 -7.59 11.53 11.93
N GLY A 177 -8.12 11.53 13.17
CA GLY A 177 -8.51 12.76 13.87
C GLY A 177 -7.33 13.68 14.18
N TRP A 178 -6.15 13.12 14.44
CA TRP A 178 -4.93 13.88 14.61
C TRP A 178 -4.45 14.49 13.29
N ILE A 179 -4.48 13.73 12.19
CA ILE A 179 -4.13 14.22 10.85
C ILE A 179 -5.03 15.41 10.44
N SER A 180 -6.33 15.38 10.74
CA SER A 180 -7.25 16.48 10.47
C SER A 180 -6.91 17.77 11.22
N ARG A 181 -6.15 17.69 12.32
CA ARG A 181 -5.65 18.88 13.05
C ARG A 181 -4.39 19.46 12.42
N LEU A 182 -3.59 18.65 11.72
CA LEU A 182 -2.39 19.12 11.01
C LEU A 182 -2.73 19.98 9.78
N GLY A 183 -3.86 19.68 9.13
CA GLY A 183 -4.28 20.38 7.92
C GLY A 183 -5.67 19.96 7.49
N ARG A 184 -5.99 20.24 6.21
CA ARG A 184 -7.22 19.79 5.56
C ARG A 184 -6.89 18.67 4.56
N PRO A 185 -7.25 17.41 4.84
CA PRO A 185 -7.17 16.37 3.82
C PRO A 185 -8.02 16.70 2.59
N VAL A 186 -7.40 16.74 1.43
CA VAL A 186 -8.04 16.99 0.12
C VAL A 186 -8.05 15.72 -0.75
N LEU A 187 -7.14 14.80 -0.45
CA LEU A 187 -7.05 13.45 -1.02
C LEU A 187 -6.72 12.45 0.07
N ALA A 188 -7.33 11.28 0.04
CA ALA A 188 -6.92 10.12 0.81
C ALA A 188 -6.94 8.87 -0.07
N ALA A 189 -5.98 7.97 0.10
CA ALA A 189 -5.92 6.73 -0.69
C ALA A 189 -5.38 5.57 0.14
N ASP A 190 -6.00 4.40 -0.04
CA ASP A 190 -5.62 3.15 0.60
C ASP A 190 -6.08 1.97 -0.28
N ASN A 191 -5.52 0.79 -0.11
CA ASN A 191 -5.97 -0.43 -0.79
C ASN A 191 -6.98 -1.23 0.03
N GLU A 192 -7.12 -0.95 1.33
CA GLU A 192 -8.04 -1.65 2.23
C GLU A 192 -9.41 -0.96 2.27
N PRO A 193 -10.49 -1.66 1.86
CA PRO A 193 -11.84 -1.10 1.87
C PRO A 193 -12.28 -0.54 3.23
N GLY A 194 -11.93 -1.22 4.32
CA GLY A 194 -12.22 -0.73 5.68
C GLY A 194 -11.55 0.59 5.99
N HIS A 195 -10.29 0.76 5.55
CA HIS A 195 -9.53 1.99 5.79
C HIS A 195 -10.08 3.17 4.98
N VAL A 196 -10.41 2.97 3.69
CA VAL A 196 -11.01 4.05 2.88
C VAL A 196 -12.38 4.46 3.41
N ASN A 197 -13.19 3.53 3.96
CA ASN A 197 -14.44 3.86 4.65
C ASN A 197 -14.19 4.75 5.89
N ALA A 198 -13.20 4.41 6.71
CA ALA A 198 -12.82 5.22 7.88
C ALA A 198 -12.29 6.60 7.46
N MET A 199 -11.47 6.66 6.38
CA MET A 199 -10.99 7.93 5.83
C MET A 199 -12.13 8.78 5.29
N ALA A 200 -13.10 8.21 4.58
CA ALA A 200 -14.27 8.93 4.07
C ALA A 200 -15.12 9.52 5.21
N ALA A 201 -15.31 8.76 6.28
CA ALA A 201 -16.01 9.23 7.47
C ALA A 201 -15.27 10.36 8.21
N ALA A 202 -13.93 10.28 8.28
CA ALA A 202 -13.10 11.25 9.01
C ALA A 202 -12.78 12.52 8.20
N PHE A 203 -12.73 12.44 6.87
CA PHE A 203 -12.26 13.50 5.97
C PHE A 203 -13.35 13.96 5.01
N SER A 204 -14.41 14.59 5.53
CA SER A 204 -15.62 14.96 4.79
C SER A 204 -15.40 15.81 3.52
N HIS A 205 -14.23 16.45 3.39
CA HIS A 205 -13.87 17.29 2.23
C HIS A 205 -12.86 16.61 1.30
N ALA A 206 -12.34 15.45 1.66
CA ALA A 206 -11.35 14.74 0.86
C ALA A 206 -12.00 13.93 -0.27
N ARG A 207 -11.30 13.84 -1.39
CA ARG A 207 -11.55 12.76 -2.35
C ARG A 207 -10.89 11.48 -1.83
N VAL A 208 -11.68 10.44 -1.62
CA VAL A 208 -11.18 9.17 -1.11
C VAL A 208 -11.10 8.15 -2.24
N VAL A 209 -9.96 7.50 -2.37
CA VAL A 209 -9.63 6.57 -3.45
C VAL A 209 -9.29 5.20 -2.87
N LEU A 210 -10.01 4.17 -3.31
CA LEU A 210 -9.59 2.78 -3.16
C LEU A 210 -8.67 2.42 -4.34
N VAL A 211 -7.42 2.12 -4.04
CA VAL A 211 -6.48 1.56 -5.02
C VAL A 211 -6.75 0.07 -5.14
N GLN A 212 -7.18 -0.38 -6.34
CA GLN A 212 -7.65 -1.75 -6.58
C GLN A 212 -6.49 -2.74 -6.72
N THR A 213 -5.73 -2.88 -5.65
CA THR A 213 -4.73 -3.93 -5.49
C THR A 213 -5.25 -5.04 -4.58
N ARG A 214 -4.37 -5.84 -3.99
CA ARG A 214 -4.77 -6.89 -3.04
C ARG A 214 -5.23 -6.27 -1.72
N HIS A 215 -6.27 -6.80 -1.13
CA HIS A 215 -6.79 -6.40 0.19
C HIS A 215 -7.21 -7.63 1.01
N SER A 216 -7.56 -7.42 2.28
CA SER A 216 -7.97 -8.49 3.19
C SER A 216 -9.22 -9.22 2.71
N PRO A 217 -9.27 -10.55 2.81
CA PRO A 217 -10.49 -11.31 2.55
C PRO A 217 -11.61 -10.89 3.52
N GLY A 218 -12.82 -10.75 3.00
CA GLY A 218 -13.98 -10.36 3.81
C GLY A 218 -13.98 -8.91 4.26
N ALA A 219 -13.16 -8.06 3.63
CA ALA A 219 -13.23 -6.61 3.85
C ALA A 219 -14.64 -6.07 3.56
N PRO A 220 -15.10 -5.03 4.29
CA PRO A 220 -16.39 -4.40 4.02
C PRO A 220 -16.43 -3.77 2.63
N GLU A 221 -17.60 -3.68 2.02
CA GLU A 221 -17.75 -2.93 0.77
C GLU A 221 -17.42 -1.45 0.99
N PRO A 222 -16.69 -0.82 0.05
CA PRO A 222 -16.50 0.63 0.08
C PRO A 222 -17.81 1.37 -0.12
N THR A 223 -18.01 2.47 0.62
CA THR A 223 -19.18 3.32 0.45
C THR A 223 -19.26 3.93 -0.96
N PRO A 224 -20.45 4.26 -1.49
CA PRO A 224 -20.65 4.63 -2.90
C PRO A 224 -19.85 5.86 -3.36
N GLU A 225 -19.51 6.77 -2.45
CA GLU A 225 -18.74 7.98 -2.74
C GLU A 225 -17.24 7.74 -2.94
N ILE A 226 -16.73 6.55 -2.56
CA ILE A 226 -15.32 6.19 -2.68
C ILE A 226 -15.01 5.85 -4.14
N LEU A 227 -14.03 6.54 -4.68
CA LEU A 227 -13.56 6.34 -6.04
C LEU A 227 -12.67 5.08 -6.10
N LYS A 228 -12.80 4.28 -7.16
CA LYS A 228 -12.06 3.02 -7.33
C LYS A 228 -11.19 3.11 -8.58
N PHE A 229 -9.87 2.95 -8.41
CA PHE A 229 -8.93 3.01 -9.53
C PHE A 229 -7.84 1.93 -9.41
N PRO A 230 -7.32 1.43 -10.55
CA PRO A 230 -6.23 0.45 -10.54
C PRO A 230 -4.95 0.99 -9.88
N THR A 231 -4.63 2.27 -10.09
CA THR A 231 -3.46 2.95 -9.50
C THR A 231 -3.82 4.34 -8.99
N LEU A 232 -3.01 4.87 -8.09
CA LEU A 232 -3.15 6.25 -7.63
C LEU A 232 -2.95 7.25 -8.77
N LEU A 233 -2.07 6.96 -9.75
CA LEU A 233 -1.85 7.83 -10.89
C LEU A 233 -3.08 7.90 -11.79
N ASP A 234 -3.77 6.76 -12.02
CA ASP A 234 -5.03 6.75 -12.78
C ASP A 234 -6.07 7.62 -12.11
N ALA A 235 -6.22 7.51 -10.77
CA ALA A 235 -7.10 8.36 -10.00
C ALA A 235 -6.81 9.85 -10.21
N ILE A 236 -5.55 10.24 -10.16
CA ILE A 236 -5.14 11.65 -10.28
C ILE A 236 -5.32 12.16 -11.73
N ARG A 237 -5.06 11.32 -12.74
CA ARG A 237 -5.12 11.69 -14.17
C ARG A 237 -6.50 11.70 -14.79
N VAL A 238 -7.45 10.93 -14.28
CA VAL A 238 -8.81 10.84 -14.87
C VAL A 238 -9.49 12.20 -14.89
N GLY A 239 -9.43 12.77 -16.08
CA GLY A 239 -10.02 14.07 -16.36
C GLY A 239 -9.72 14.59 -17.76
N GLY A 240 -9.10 13.78 -18.61
CA GLY A 240 -9.19 13.87 -20.06
C GLY A 240 -10.18 12.81 -20.54
N SER A 241 -10.79 13.03 -21.66
CA SER A 241 -11.95 12.37 -22.28
C SER A 241 -11.79 10.88 -22.64
N ASP A 242 -11.11 10.06 -21.85
CA ASP A 242 -11.02 8.63 -22.09
C ASP A 242 -11.40 7.86 -20.83
N GLY A 243 -12.53 7.16 -20.91
CA GLY A 243 -12.94 6.16 -19.94
C GLY A 243 -11.89 5.04 -19.82
N PRO A 244 -11.96 4.22 -18.77
CA PRO A 244 -10.96 3.18 -18.54
C PRO A 244 -10.80 2.31 -19.81
N ALA A 245 -9.58 2.23 -20.32
CA ALA A 245 -9.27 1.32 -21.41
C ALA A 245 -9.64 -0.10 -20.96
N ALA A 246 -10.47 -0.76 -21.75
CA ALA A 246 -10.84 -2.15 -21.51
C ALA A 246 -9.57 -3.01 -21.41
N PRO A 247 -9.52 -3.99 -20.49
CA PRO A 247 -8.38 -4.87 -20.37
C PRO A 247 -8.12 -5.56 -21.73
N ALA A 248 -6.87 -5.58 -22.15
CA ALA A 248 -6.45 -6.24 -23.39
C ALA A 248 -6.91 -7.70 -23.39
N PRO A 249 -7.47 -8.22 -24.50
CA PRO A 249 -7.89 -9.61 -24.58
C PRO A 249 -6.67 -10.53 -24.38
N ALA A 250 -6.86 -11.58 -23.59
CA ALA A 250 -5.86 -12.62 -23.38
C ALA A 250 -5.39 -13.19 -24.73
N PRO A 251 -4.08 -13.49 -24.91
CA PRO A 251 -3.59 -14.07 -26.15
C PRO A 251 -4.29 -15.40 -26.40
N GLY A 252 -5.06 -15.44 -27.48
CA GLY A 252 -5.79 -16.60 -27.91
C GLY A 252 -4.84 -17.78 -28.19
N GLY A 253 -5.08 -18.89 -27.46
CA GLY A 253 -4.46 -20.17 -27.78
C GLY A 253 -4.81 -20.56 -29.24
N ARG A 254 -3.79 -20.76 -30.06
CA ARG A 254 -3.96 -21.42 -31.35
C ARG A 254 -4.00 -22.92 -31.08
N SER A 255 -5.06 -23.52 -31.54
CA SER A 255 -5.24 -24.97 -31.76
C SER A 255 -4.16 -25.58 -32.65
#